data_03eca6d1320802e2842a1ab29379b0d5
#
_entry.id   03eca6d1320802e2842a1ab29379b0d5
#
_cell.length_a   1.000
_cell.length_b   1.000
_cell.length_c   1.000
_cell.angle_alpha   90.00
_cell.angle_beta   90.00
_cell.angle_gamma   90.00
#
_symmetry.space_group_name_H-M   'P 1'
#
loop_
_entity.id
_entity.type
_entity.pdbx_description
1 polymer ?
#
loop_
_entity_poly.entity_id
_entity_poly.type
_entity_poly.pdbx_seq_one_letter_code
_entity_poly.pdbx_strand_id
1 'polypeptide(L)'
;MKVPGIEAIFTYKDVDQNMKRFTCAGQTYPEPSPYDRLILDKHVRFIGDPVAIVAGADERCVDKAMKLIKTEYEVLEPLLDFTKAKDNEILVHPEDNWEALCPVGADNKRNLCAHDESGDGDIDKVLDECDIVIDRTYHTKACQQSMMETFRTFCTIDTYGRLHVVSSTQIVFHCRRIISHALGISPSKIRVTKPRIGGGFGAKQTSVSEIYPAFVTWKTKKP
;
A
#
# COMPACT_ATOMS: atom_id res chain seq x y z
N MET A 1 -2.82 27.14 12.72
CA MET A 1 -2.42 26.89 14.10
C MET A 1 -0.96 26.46 14.11
N LYS A 2 -0.15 26.95 15.01
CA LYS A 2 1.29 26.63 15.03
C LYS A 2 1.60 25.85 16.30
N VAL A 3 1.87 24.57 16.17
CA VAL A 3 2.48 23.76 17.23
C VAL A 3 4.00 23.91 17.08
N PRO A 4 4.72 24.43 18.09
CA PRO A 4 6.18 24.52 18.03
C PRO A 4 6.82 23.15 17.77
N GLY A 5 7.84 23.12 16.94
CA GLY A 5 8.55 21.89 16.57
C GLY A 5 7.99 21.15 15.36
N ILE A 6 6.84 21.55 14.80
CA ILE A 6 6.34 20.98 13.54
C ILE A 6 7.08 21.58 12.36
N GLU A 7 7.64 20.70 11.52
CA GLU A 7 8.44 21.03 10.33
C GLU A 7 7.60 21.02 9.05
N ALA A 8 6.72 20.02 8.91
CA ALA A 8 5.86 19.90 7.73
C ALA A 8 4.57 19.14 8.04
N ILE A 9 3.52 19.47 7.30
CA ILE A 9 2.26 18.72 7.26
C ILE A 9 1.90 18.57 5.79
N PHE A 10 1.66 17.35 5.36
CA PHE A 10 1.25 17.01 4.00
C PHE A 10 -0.13 16.37 4.00
N THR A 11 -0.91 16.68 2.97
CA THR A 11 -2.24 16.14 2.73
C THR A 11 -2.37 15.69 1.28
N TYR A 12 -3.52 15.22 0.85
CA TYR A 12 -3.77 14.89 -0.56
C TYR A 12 -3.49 16.06 -1.52
N LYS A 13 -3.51 17.32 -1.04
CA LYS A 13 -3.21 18.53 -1.84
C LYS A 13 -1.73 18.65 -2.21
N ASP A 14 -0.86 17.93 -1.51
CA ASP A 14 0.59 17.93 -1.71
C ASP A 14 1.06 16.79 -2.63
N VAL A 15 0.13 15.94 -3.05
CA VAL A 15 0.33 14.82 -3.97
C VAL A 15 -0.46 15.05 -5.24
N ASP A 16 0.18 14.87 -6.40
CA ASP A 16 -0.52 14.94 -7.68
C ASP A 16 -1.51 13.78 -7.78
N GLN A 17 -2.79 14.09 -7.77
CA GLN A 17 -3.89 13.10 -7.79
C GLN A 17 -4.02 12.41 -9.16
N ASN A 18 -3.42 12.96 -10.21
CA ASN A 18 -3.45 12.42 -11.57
C ASN A 18 -2.19 11.62 -11.92
N MET A 19 -1.21 11.57 -11.00
CA MET A 19 -0.03 10.75 -11.24
C MET A 19 -0.39 9.27 -11.34
N LYS A 20 0.49 8.49 -11.98
CA LYS A 20 0.36 7.03 -11.97
C LYS A 20 0.33 6.52 -10.53
N ARG A 21 -0.63 5.66 -10.27
CA ARG A 21 -0.74 4.98 -8.99
C ARG A 21 0.39 3.97 -8.82
N PHE A 22 0.67 3.55 -7.61
CA PHE A 22 1.64 2.52 -7.30
C PHE A 22 0.96 1.36 -6.55
N THR A 23 1.63 0.22 -6.50
CA THR A 23 1.24 -0.91 -5.66
C THR A 23 2.18 -1.06 -4.49
N CYS A 24 1.70 -1.60 -3.37
CA CYS A 24 2.55 -1.99 -2.24
C CYS A 24 3.06 -3.44 -2.35
N ALA A 25 2.51 -4.25 -3.24
CA ALA A 25 2.98 -5.61 -3.49
C ALA A 25 4.40 -5.61 -4.06
N GLY A 26 5.22 -6.59 -3.72
CA GLY A 26 6.62 -6.47 -4.04
C GLY A 26 7.41 -7.74 -4.24
N GLN A 27 6.82 -8.89 -4.49
CA GLN A 27 7.61 -10.13 -4.63
C GLN A 27 8.08 -10.41 -6.06
N THR A 28 7.38 -9.93 -7.07
CA THR A 28 7.69 -10.14 -8.48
C THR A 28 7.65 -8.83 -9.26
N TYR A 29 7.96 -8.90 -10.57
CA TYR A 29 7.75 -7.82 -11.51
C TYR A 29 7.42 -8.41 -12.88
N PRO A 30 6.33 -7.95 -13.55
CA PRO A 30 5.33 -7.04 -12.99
C PRO A 30 4.65 -7.63 -11.76
N GLU A 31 4.22 -6.78 -10.84
CA GLU A 31 3.55 -7.20 -9.63
C GLU A 31 2.17 -7.78 -9.97
N PRO A 32 1.81 -8.98 -9.43
CA PRO A 32 0.47 -9.55 -9.58
C PRO A 32 -0.53 -8.86 -8.65
N SER A 33 -0.61 -7.55 -8.74
CA SER A 33 -1.47 -6.70 -7.92
C SER A 33 -1.73 -5.40 -8.66
N PRO A 34 -2.93 -4.83 -8.54
CA PRO A 34 -3.23 -3.53 -9.12
C PRO A 34 -2.35 -2.41 -8.57
N TYR A 35 -2.11 -1.42 -9.43
CA TYR A 35 -1.52 -0.13 -9.10
C TYR A 35 -2.67 0.81 -8.75
N ASP A 36 -3.04 0.83 -7.47
CA ASP A 36 -4.28 1.41 -6.97
C ASP A 36 -4.07 2.52 -5.92
N ARG A 37 -2.80 2.82 -5.53
CA ARG A 37 -2.48 3.71 -4.43
C ARG A 37 -1.81 5.00 -4.85
N LEU A 38 -2.12 6.06 -4.11
CA LEU A 38 -1.32 7.28 -3.98
C LEU A 38 -0.77 7.36 -2.54
N ILE A 39 0.26 8.19 -2.32
CA ILE A 39 0.84 8.39 -0.97
C ILE A 39 -0.21 8.96 -0.02
N LEU A 40 -0.96 9.96 -0.49
CA LEU A 40 -2.12 10.56 0.14
C LEU A 40 -3.17 10.74 -0.95
N ASP A 41 -4.27 10.03 -0.84
CA ASP A 41 -5.36 10.08 -1.81
C ASP A 41 -6.47 10.99 -1.28
N LYS A 42 -7.13 11.71 -2.19
CA LYS A 42 -8.36 12.45 -1.90
C LYS A 42 -9.50 11.50 -1.50
N HIS A 43 -9.56 10.32 -2.15
CA HIS A 43 -10.48 9.24 -1.81
C HIS A 43 -9.84 8.28 -0.80
N VAL A 44 -10.37 8.23 0.41
CA VAL A 44 -10.03 7.22 1.42
C VAL A 44 -11.05 6.09 1.35
N ARG A 45 -10.58 4.83 1.37
CA ARG A 45 -11.41 3.65 1.05
C ARG A 45 -11.61 2.71 2.21
N PHE A 46 -10.74 2.75 3.21
CA PHE A 46 -10.84 1.87 4.37
C PHE A 46 -10.26 2.54 5.62
N ILE A 47 -10.59 1.99 6.80
CA ILE A 47 -9.98 2.43 8.06
C ILE A 47 -8.50 2.07 8.07
N GLY A 48 -7.64 3.10 8.05
CA GLY A 48 -6.18 2.95 7.94
C GLY A 48 -5.58 3.60 6.69
N ASP A 49 -6.40 4.06 5.75
CA ASP A 49 -5.92 4.91 4.67
C ASP A 49 -5.31 6.22 5.23
N PRO A 50 -4.11 6.63 4.74
CA PRO A 50 -3.45 7.82 5.26
C PRO A 50 -4.15 9.09 4.80
N VAL A 51 -4.49 9.95 5.76
CA VAL A 51 -5.17 11.25 5.52
C VAL A 51 -4.18 12.41 5.51
N ALA A 52 -3.17 12.35 6.38
CA ALA A 52 -2.14 13.36 6.48
C ALA A 52 -0.82 12.76 6.99
N ILE A 53 0.29 13.39 6.64
CA ILE A 53 1.62 13.09 7.17
C ILE A 53 2.08 14.33 7.95
N VAL A 54 2.46 14.13 9.22
CA VAL A 54 2.98 15.17 10.09
C VAL A 54 4.43 14.85 10.42
N ALA A 55 5.31 15.80 10.17
CA ALA A 55 6.73 15.72 10.50
C ALA A 55 7.12 16.83 11.48
N GLY A 56 7.89 16.49 12.48
CA GLY A 56 8.33 17.43 13.52
C GLY A 56 9.60 16.98 14.22
N ALA A 57 10.11 17.84 15.09
CA ALA A 57 11.39 17.67 15.77
C ALA A 57 11.40 16.49 16.76
N ASP A 58 10.25 16.18 17.34
CA ASP A 58 10.09 15.06 18.28
C ASP A 58 8.65 14.50 18.25
N GLU A 59 8.48 13.32 18.80
CA GLU A 59 7.20 12.60 18.87
C GLU A 59 6.12 13.39 19.62
N ARG A 60 6.48 14.14 20.67
CA ARG A 60 5.52 14.89 21.48
C ARG A 60 4.86 16.04 20.69
N CYS A 61 5.64 16.76 19.88
CA CYS A 61 5.10 17.82 19.07
C CYS A 61 4.23 17.25 17.94
N VAL A 62 4.62 16.11 17.35
CA VAL A 62 3.84 15.41 16.31
C VAL A 62 2.50 14.92 16.89
N ASP A 63 2.50 14.22 18.03
CA ASP A 63 1.28 13.75 18.69
C ASP A 63 0.31 14.90 19.03
N LYS A 64 0.87 16.01 19.53
CA LYS A 64 0.08 17.21 19.82
C LYS A 64 -0.55 17.79 18.55
N ALA A 65 0.20 17.84 17.45
CA ALA A 65 -0.30 18.33 16.18
C ALA A 65 -1.37 17.41 15.60
N MET A 66 -1.17 16.09 15.63
CA MET A 66 -2.13 15.10 15.13
C MET A 66 -3.48 15.21 15.81
N LYS A 67 -3.51 15.42 17.15
CA LYS A 67 -4.76 15.63 17.91
C LYS A 67 -5.52 16.89 17.54
N LEU A 68 -4.89 17.83 16.86
CA LEU A 68 -5.49 19.08 16.44
C LEU A 68 -5.95 19.08 14.98
N ILE A 69 -5.63 18.05 14.22
CA ILE A 69 -6.12 17.88 12.86
C ILE A 69 -7.62 17.59 12.92
N LYS A 70 -8.39 18.36 12.18
CA LYS A 70 -9.80 18.13 11.95
C LYS A 70 -10.00 17.70 10.51
N THR A 71 -10.64 16.56 10.30
CA THR A 71 -10.96 16.04 8.99
C THR A 71 -12.45 16.03 8.80
N GLU A 72 -12.91 16.59 7.69
CA GLU A 72 -14.30 16.54 7.26
C GLU A 72 -14.38 15.61 6.04
N TYR A 73 -15.30 14.66 6.07
CA TYR A 73 -15.50 13.67 5.03
C TYR A 73 -16.84 13.87 4.34
N GLU A 74 -16.83 13.79 3.03
CA GLU A 74 -18.01 13.43 2.26
C GLU A 74 -18.13 11.91 2.32
N VAL A 75 -19.14 11.41 3.01
CA VAL A 75 -19.34 9.98 3.20
C VAL A 75 -20.02 9.41 1.97
N LEU A 76 -19.34 8.49 1.27
CA LEU A 76 -19.86 7.78 0.13
C LEU A 76 -20.54 6.48 0.58
N GLU A 77 -21.38 5.92 -0.29
CA GLU A 77 -22.00 4.61 -0.04
C GLU A 77 -20.91 3.53 0.06
N PRO A 78 -20.82 2.81 1.20
CA PRO A 78 -19.76 1.84 1.41
C PRO A 78 -20.10 0.47 0.82
N LEU A 79 -19.10 -0.21 0.24
CA LEU A 79 -19.18 -1.60 -0.17
C LEU A 79 -18.37 -2.46 0.81
N LEU A 80 -19.03 -2.96 1.85
CA LEU A 80 -18.38 -3.65 2.97
C LEU A 80 -18.33 -5.18 2.82
N ASP A 81 -19.22 -5.75 2.01
CA ASP A 81 -19.30 -7.19 1.77
C ASP A 81 -18.57 -7.52 0.46
N PHE A 82 -17.36 -8.06 0.57
CA PHE A 82 -16.56 -8.39 -0.61
C PHE A 82 -17.22 -9.50 -1.47
N THR A 83 -18.10 -10.33 -0.92
CA THR A 83 -18.81 -11.36 -1.69
C THR A 83 -19.83 -10.75 -2.66
N LYS A 84 -20.24 -9.51 -2.43
CA LYS A 84 -21.15 -8.72 -3.27
C LYS A 84 -20.44 -7.66 -4.09
N ALA A 85 -19.11 -7.63 -4.06
CA ALA A 85 -18.34 -6.57 -4.71
C ALA A 85 -18.24 -6.77 -6.21
N LYS A 86 -18.11 -8.02 -6.68
CA LYS A 86 -18.01 -8.33 -8.10
C LYS A 86 -19.22 -7.81 -8.87
N ASP A 87 -18.98 -7.06 -9.93
CA ASP A 87 -19.99 -6.49 -10.82
C ASP A 87 -21.03 -5.58 -10.12
N ASN A 88 -20.67 -5.00 -8.96
CA ASN A 88 -21.50 -4.05 -8.24
C ASN A 88 -21.44 -2.67 -8.88
N GLU A 89 -22.52 -1.91 -8.82
CA GLU A 89 -22.61 -0.54 -9.33
C GLU A 89 -21.70 0.44 -8.57
N ILE A 90 -21.47 0.16 -7.26
CA ILE A 90 -20.55 0.93 -6.42
C ILE A 90 -19.13 0.44 -6.69
N LEU A 91 -18.32 1.29 -7.29
CA LEU A 91 -16.92 0.99 -7.61
C LEU A 91 -16.00 1.46 -6.49
N VAL A 92 -15.16 0.56 -5.97
CA VAL A 92 -14.14 0.88 -4.96
C VAL A 92 -13.02 1.70 -5.59
N HIS A 93 -12.65 1.41 -6.83
CA HIS A 93 -11.64 2.11 -7.61
C HIS A 93 -12.20 2.58 -8.96
N PRO A 94 -12.94 3.70 -8.98
CA PRO A 94 -13.51 4.24 -10.23
C PRO A 94 -12.48 4.96 -11.11
N GLU A 95 -11.25 5.16 -10.63
CA GLU A 95 -10.22 6.00 -11.24
C GLU A 95 -9.73 5.44 -12.58
N ASP A 96 -9.43 6.35 -13.53
CA ASP A 96 -8.89 5.99 -14.85
C ASP A 96 -7.36 5.80 -14.84
N ASN A 97 -6.67 6.30 -13.80
CA ASN A 97 -5.24 6.09 -13.60
C ASN A 97 -4.90 4.83 -12.79
N TRP A 98 -5.87 3.94 -12.60
CA TRP A 98 -5.69 2.60 -12.08
C TRP A 98 -5.21 1.66 -13.22
N GLU A 99 -4.26 0.78 -12.93
CA GLU A 99 -3.76 -0.19 -13.91
C GLU A 99 -3.33 -1.49 -13.22
N ALA A 100 -3.32 -2.59 -13.98
CA ALA A 100 -2.71 -3.86 -13.60
C ALA A 100 -1.71 -4.26 -14.67
N LEU A 101 -0.43 -4.32 -14.33
CA LEU A 101 0.64 -4.64 -15.27
C LEU A 101 0.78 -6.15 -15.51
N CYS A 102 0.38 -6.97 -14.55
CA CYS A 102 0.35 -8.41 -14.68
C CYS A 102 -1.05 -8.87 -15.11
N PRO A 103 -1.16 -9.79 -16.08
CA PRO A 103 -2.45 -10.29 -16.57
C PRO A 103 -3.09 -11.27 -15.56
N VAL A 104 -3.51 -10.76 -14.42
CA VAL A 104 -4.16 -11.53 -13.34
C VAL A 104 -5.69 -11.45 -13.38
N GLY A 105 -6.30 -10.99 -14.48
CA GLY A 105 -7.74 -10.83 -14.58
C GLY A 105 -8.31 -9.70 -13.71
N ALA A 106 -7.48 -8.71 -13.35
CA ALA A 106 -7.91 -7.56 -12.57
C ALA A 106 -8.70 -6.58 -13.44
N ASP A 107 -9.83 -6.08 -12.91
CA ASP A 107 -10.70 -5.11 -13.57
C ASP A 107 -11.38 -4.22 -12.52
N ASN A 108 -10.99 -2.96 -12.44
CA ASN A 108 -11.56 -2.02 -11.47
C ASN A 108 -13.02 -1.66 -11.76
N LYS A 109 -13.46 -1.74 -13.01
CA LYS A 109 -14.85 -1.47 -13.36
C LYS A 109 -15.80 -2.60 -12.98
N ARG A 110 -15.24 -3.73 -12.58
CA ARG A 110 -15.96 -4.89 -12.04
C ARG A 110 -15.64 -5.17 -10.56
N ASN A 111 -14.88 -4.30 -9.89
CA ASN A 111 -14.33 -4.53 -8.55
C ASN A 111 -13.51 -5.83 -8.42
N LEU A 112 -12.82 -6.24 -9.48
CA LEU A 112 -11.95 -7.41 -9.48
C LEU A 112 -10.49 -6.99 -9.27
N CYS A 113 -9.87 -7.48 -8.19
CA CYS A 113 -8.43 -7.33 -7.98
C CYS A 113 -7.60 -8.43 -8.66
N ALA A 114 -8.19 -9.61 -8.85
CA ALA A 114 -7.65 -10.71 -9.63
C ALA A 114 -8.75 -11.71 -9.98
N HIS A 115 -8.56 -12.44 -11.06
CA HIS A 115 -9.38 -13.59 -11.46
C HIS A 115 -8.49 -14.54 -12.26
N ASP A 116 -8.45 -15.79 -11.87
CA ASP A 116 -7.71 -16.84 -12.55
C ASP A 116 -8.52 -18.14 -12.51
N GLU A 117 -8.52 -18.85 -13.63
CA GLU A 117 -9.15 -20.15 -13.75
C GLU A 117 -8.16 -21.14 -14.35
N SER A 118 -8.02 -22.29 -13.76
CA SER A 118 -7.23 -23.39 -14.28
C SER A 118 -7.92 -24.71 -14.04
N GLY A 119 -7.86 -25.60 -15.00
CA GLY A 119 -8.46 -26.93 -14.91
C GLY A 119 -7.91 -27.85 -15.97
N ASP A 120 -8.02 -29.15 -15.76
CA ASP A 120 -7.69 -30.19 -16.70
C ASP A 120 -8.84 -31.21 -16.76
N GLY A 121 -9.32 -31.48 -17.98
CA GLY A 121 -10.45 -32.38 -18.21
C GLY A 121 -11.80 -31.80 -17.83
N ASP A 122 -12.78 -32.69 -17.74
CA ASP A 122 -14.18 -32.40 -17.38
C ASP A 122 -14.38 -32.68 -15.88
N ILE A 123 -14.24 -31.65 -15.06
CA ILE A 123 -14.31 -31.73 -13.61
C ILE A 123 -15.71 -32.16 -13.14
N ASP A 124 -16.77 -31.63 -13.77
CA ASP A 124 -18.14 -31.91 -13.40
C ASP A 124 -18.45 -33.39 -13.63
N LYS A 125 -18.02 -33.96 -14.74
CA LYS A 125 -18.14 -35.39 -15.01
C LYS A 125 -17.41 -36.26 -13.99
N VAL A 126 -16.20 -35.86 -13.61
CA VAL A 126 -15.44 -36.60 -12.56
C VAL A 126 -16.14 -36.53 -11.21
N LEU A 127 -16.71 -35.40 -10.84
CA LEU A 127 -17.46 -35.25 -9.60
C LEU A 127 -18.75 -36.10 -9.61
N ASP A 128 -19.46 -36.17 -10.75
CA ASP A 128 -20.67 -37.00 -10.91
C ASP A 128 -20.38 -38.52 -10.82
N GLU A 129 -19.16 -38.93 -11.16
CA GLU A 129 -18.70 -40.33 -11.08
C GLU A 129 -18.16 -40.71 -9.69
N CYS A 130 -18.02 -39.74 -8.75
CA CYS A 130 -17.51 -40.02 -7.41
C CYS A 130 -18.63 -40.62 -6.48
N ASP A 131 -18.27 -41.66 -5.71
CA ASP A 131 -19.17 -42.22 -4.70
C ASP A 131 -19.49 -41.24 -3.56
N ILE A 132 -18.57 -40.30 -3.27
CA ILE A 132 -18.71 -39.29 -2.21
C ILE A 132 -18.11 -37.97 -2.70
N VAL A 133 -18.94 -36.93 -2.67
CA VAL A 133 -18.50 -35.53 -2.93
C VAL A 133 -18.71 -34.74 -1.66
N ILE A 134 -17.65 -34.03 -1.21
CA ILE A 134 -17.69 -33.15 -0.05
C ILE A 134 -17.45 -31.69 -0.51
N ASP A 135 -18.48 -30.86 -0.34
CA ASP A 135 -18.45 -29.43 -0.52
C ASP A 135 -18.65 -28.75 0.84
N ARG A 136 -17.65 -27.94 1.26
CA ARG A 136 -17.62 -27.28 2.57
C ARG A 136 -17.05 -25.91 2.50
N THR A 137 -17.65 -24.96 3.21
CA THR A 137 -17.11 -23.63 3.41
C THR A 137 -16.50 -23.51 4.81
N TYR A 138 -15.27 -23.02 4.88
CA TYR A 138 -14.53 -22.80 6.13
C TYR A 138 -14.22 -21.34 6.33
N HIS A 139 -14.35 -20.85 7.58
CA HIS A 139 -14.05 -19.49 7.96
C HIS A 139 -12.89 -19.46 8.96
N THR A 140 -11.85 -18.69 8.64
CA THR A 140 -10.75 -18.41 9.55
C THR A 140 -10.69 -16.92 9.86
N LYS A 141 -10.20 -16.57 11.06
CA LYS A 141 -9.96 -15.17 11.41
C LYS A 141 -8.66 -14.68 10.78
N ALA A 142 -8.66 -13.42 10.35
CA ALA A 142 -7.43 -12.75 9.99
C ALA A 142 -6.55 -12.55 11.23
N CYS A 143 -5.26 -12.85 11.10
CA CYS A 143 -4.27 -12.73 12.17
C CYS A 143 -3.11 -11.86 11.73
N GLN A 144 -2.57 -11.05 12.67
CA GLN A 144 -1.34 -10.31 12.48
C GLN A 144 -0.14 -11.25 12.69
N GLN A 145 0.94 -11.07 11.91
CA GLN A 145 2.17 -11.88 11.98
C GLN A 145 2.93 -11.70 13.30
N SER A 146 2.70 -10.62 14.03
CA SER A 146 3.21 -10.34 15.39
C SER A 146 4.72 -10.49 15.54
N MET A 147 5.49 -10.03 14.53
CA MET A 147 6.95 -9.99 14.63
C MET A 147 7.39 -9.05 15.77
N MET A 148 8.44 -9.46 16.52
CA MET A 148 8.97 -8.70 17.65
C MET A 148 9.42 -7.29 17.26
N GLU A 149 10.14 -7.17 16.16
CA GLU A 149 10.47 -5.88 15.57
C GLU A 149 9.34 -5.42 14.66
N THR A 150 8.68 -4.33 15.02
CA THR A 150 7.66 -3.68 14.20
C THR A 150 8.27 -3.05 12.93
N PHE A 151 7.45 -2.43 12.09
CA PHE A 151 7.94 -1.71 10.92
C PHE A 151 8.78 -0.51 11.32
N ARG A 152 9.99 -0.38 10.73
CA ARG A 152 10.92 0.71 11.00
C ARG A 152 11.59 1.16 9.72
N THR A 153 11.61 2.47 9.51
CA THR A 153 12.25 3.09 8.35
C THR A 153 12.90 4.41 8.75
N PHE A 154 14.12 4.60 8.30
CA PHE A 154 14.85 5.86 8.37
C PHE A 154 15.23 6.30 6.97
N CYS A 155 15.06 7.59 6.66
CA CYS A 155 15.37 8.16 5.37
C CYS A 155 16.28 9.38 5.51
N THR A 156 17.21 9.54 4.57
CA THR A 156 18.08 10.70 4.47
C THR A 156 18.49 10.96 3.01
N ILE A 157 19.00 12.13 2.71
CA ILE A 157 19.66 12.39 1.43
C ILE A 157 21.15 12.11 1.59
N ASP A 158 21.70 11.20 0.78
CA ASP A 158 23.12 10.87 0.82
C ASP A 158 24.00 11.94 0.17
N THR A 159 25.31 11.80 0.29
CA THR A 159 26.30 12.74 -0.28
C THR A 159 26.26 12.85 -1.81
N TYR A 160 25.60 11.89 -2.48
CA TYR A 160 25.38 11.91 -3.94
C TYR A 160 24.01 12.49 -4.33
N GLY A 161 23.28 13.05 -3.37
CA GLY A 161 21.92 13.59 -3.57
C GLY A 161 20.84 12.54 -3.79
N ARG A 162 21.10 11.26 -3.44
CA ARG A 162 20.13 10.18 -3.55
C ARG A 162 19.34 10.05 -2.24
N LEU A 163 18.09 9.67 -2.36
CA LEU A 163 17.28 9.25 -1.23
C LEU A 163 17.81 7.90 -0.71
N HIS A 164 18.40 7.90 0.47
CA HIS A 164 18.85 6.70 1.15
C HIS A 164 17.81 6.27 2.18
N VAL A 165 17.27 5.09 1.99
CA VAL A 165 16.24 4.46 2.84
C VAL A 165 16.86 3.27 3.55
N VAL A 166 16.86 3.31 4.87
CA VAL A 166 17.25 2.18 5.72
C VAL A 166 15.97 1.61 6.32
N SER A 167 15.64 0.38 5.97
CA SER A 167 14.36 -0.22 6.35
C SER A 167 14.50 -1.66 6.81
N SER A 168 13.65 -2.00 7.79
CA SER A 168 13.39 -3.38 8.21
C SER A 168 12.46 -4.07 7.20
N THR A 169 12.96 -4.33 5.99
CA THR A 169 12.21 -4.92 4.88
C THR A 169 12.75 -6.29 4.47
N GLN A 170 11.90 -7.16 3.95
CA GLN A 170 12.30 -8.43 3.32
C GLN A 170 12.66 -8.26 1.83
N ILE A 171 12.32 -7.10 1.21
CA ILE A 171 12.28 -6.92 -0.25
C ILE A 171 13.00 -5.64 -0.73
N VAL A 172 14.29 -5.51 -0.47
CA VAL A 172 15.09 -4.29 -0.74
C VAL A 172 14.90 -3.71 -2.14
N PHE A 173 14.98 -4.54 -3.19
CA PHE A 173 14.90 -4.08 -4.58
C PHE A 173 13.47 -3.71 -4.97
N HIS A 174 12.50 -4.45 -4.49
CA HIS A 174 11.08 -4.14 -4.72
C HIS A 174 10.68 -2.87 -3.96
N CYS A 175 11.14 -2.71 -2.71
CA CYS A 175 10.95 -1.49 -1.94
C CYS A 175 11.49 -0.25 -2.70
N ARG A 176 12.69 -0.35 -3.30
CA ARG A 176 13.25 0.72 -4.15
C ARG A 176 12.35 1.05 -5.34
N ARG A 177 11.81 0.04 -6.02
CA ARG A 177 10.91 0.22 -7.16
C ARG A 177 9.60 0.87 -6.73
N ILE A 178 8.99 0.38 -5.66
CA ILE A 178 7.75 0.93 -5.11
C ILE A 178 7.90 2.40 -4.72
N ILE A 179 8.98 2.76 -4.01
CA ILE A 179 9.27 4.15 -3.66
C ILE A 179 9.49 5.01 -4.92
N SER A 180 10.16 4.46 -5.94
CA SER A 180 10.34 5.14 -7.23
C SER A 180 9.02 5.49 -7.88
N HIS A 181 8.08 4.55 -7.94
CA HIS A 181 6.75 4.76 -8.49
C HIS A 181 5.95 5.75 -7.63
N ALA A 182 5.94 5.55 -6.30
CA ALA A 182 5.20 6.39 -5.37
C ALA A 182 5.64 7.87 -5.39
N LEU A 183 6.94 8.13 -5.58
CA LEU A 183 7.50 9.48 -5.64
C LEU A 183 7.61 10.05 -7.06
N GLY A 184 7.40 9.23 -8.09
CA GLY A 184 7.60 9.62 -9.49
C GLY A 184 9.05 9.99 -9.82
N ILE A 185 10.03 9.35 -9.17
CA ILE A 185 11.46 9.61 -9.38
C ILE A 185 12.21 8.38 -9.88
N SER A 186 13.32 8.59 -10.60
CA SER A 186 14.13 7.48 -11.12
C SER A 186 14.64 6.56 -10.00
N PRO A 187 14.60 5.23 -10.16
CA PRO A 187 15.20 4.28 -9.22
C PRO A 187 16.69 4.53 -8.96
N SER A 188 17.42 5.15 -9.90
CA SER A 188 18.84 5.52 -9.74
C SER A 188 19.07 6.56 -8.64
N LYS A 189 18.03 7.34 -8.31
CA LYS A 189 18.05 8.34 -7.23
C LYS A 189 17.68 7.76 -5.85
N ILE A 190 17.48 6.44 -5.76
CA ILE A 190 17.07 5.78 -4.52
C ILE A 190 18.05 4.66 -4.20
N ARG A 191 18.52 4.66 -2.96
CA ARG A 191 19.28 3.56 -2.36
C ARG A 191 18.50 3.01 -1.18
N VAL A 192 18.23 1.70 -1.19
CA VAL A 192 17.61 1.02 -0.05
C VAL A 192 18.62 0.10 0.59
N THR A 193 18.74 0.17 1.91
CA THR A 193 19.62 -0.69 2.71
C THR A 193 18.80 -1.43 3.76
N LYS A 194 19.03 -2.72 3.86
CA LYS A 194 18.41 -3.57 4.88
C LYS A 194 19.43 -3.92 5.95
N PRO A 195 19.25 -3.50 7.22
CA PRO A 195 19.96 -4.06 8.36
C PRO A 195 19.44 -5.46 8.68
N ARG A 196 19.92 -6.07 9.75
CA ARG A 196 19.29 -7.27 10.31
C ARG A 196 17.87 -6.93 10.74
N ILE A 197 16.93 -7.84 10.51
CA ILE A 197 15.52 -7.66 10.86
C ILE A 197 15.10 -8.64 11.94
N GLY A 198 14.26 -8.19 12.85
CA GLY A 198 13.72 -8.95 13.98
C GLY A 198 12.41 -9.66 13.68
N GLY A 199 12.37 -10.40 12.57
CA GLY A 199 11.19 -11.12 12.09
C GLY A 199 10.43 -10.37 11.00
N GLY A 200 9.67 -11.10 10.20
CA GLY A 200 8.87 -10.54 9.12
C GLY A 200 7.65 -11.41 8.80
N PHE A 201 7.84 -12.74 8.70
CA PHE A 201 6.77 -13.72 8.47
C PHE A 201 5.83 -13.35 7.32
N GLY A 202 6.40 -12.73 6.26
CA GLY A 202 5.66 -12.22 5.11
C GLY A 202 5.12 -10.79 5.25
N ALA A 203 4.94 -10.24 6.46
CA ALA A 203 4.43 -8.89 6.64
C ALA A 203 5.33 -7.80 6.05
N LYS A 204 6.64 -8.02 6.01
CA LYS A 204 7.62 -7.09 5.44
C LYS A 204 7.97 -7.37 3.98
N GLN A 205 7.10 -8.12 3.27
CA GLN A 205 7.18 -8.37 1.82
C GLN A 205 6.35 -7.39 0.98
N THR A 206 5.85 -6.35 1.62
CA THR A 206 5.23 -5.18 1.00
C THR A 206 5.90 -3.92 1.54
N SER A 207 5.79 -2.79 0.82
CA SER A 207 6.22 -1.50 1.38
C SER A 207 5.11 -0.95 2.27
N VAL A 208 5.31 -0.98 3.57
CA VAL A 208 4.32 -0.53 4.58
C VAL A 208 4.69 0.83 5.15
N SER A 209 5.92 0.95 5.70
CA SER A 209 6.36 2.17 6.39
C SER A 209 7.30 3.04 5.57
N GLU A 210 7.86 2.53 4.48
CA GLU A 210 8.97 3.16 3.74
C GLU A 210 8.57 4.40 2.98
N ILE A 211 7.38 4.40 2.41
CA ILE A 211 6.91 5.42 1.45
C ILE A 211 6.75 6.78 2.13
N TYR A 212 6.23 6.82 3.35
CA TYR A 212 5.91 8.05 4.04
C TYR A 212 7.15 8.85 4.46
N PRO A 213 8.13 8.29 5.20
CA PRO A 213 9.35 9.00 5.51
C PRO A 213 10.18 9.30 4.26
N ALA A 214 10.15 8.42 3.25
CA ALA A 214 10.79 8.68 1.97
C ALA A 214 10.21 9.93 1.28
N PHE A 215 8.89 10.09 1.30
CA PHE A 215 8.20 11.27 0.77
C PHE A 215 8.59 12.53 1.54
N VAL A 216 8.51 12.48 2.89
CA VAL A 216 8.89 13.62 3.75
C VAL A 216 10.32 14.04 3.49
N THR A 217 11.27 13.10 3.56
CA THR A 217 12.69 13.38 3.32
C THR A 217 12.94 13.92 1.91
N TRP A 218 12.26 13.37 0.89
CA TRP A 218 12.41 13.87 -0.49
C TRP A 218 11.90 15.28 -0.66
N LYS A 219 10.80 15.66 0.01
CA LYS A 219 10.21 17.00 -0.03
C LYS A 219 11.00 18.01 0.82
N THR A 220 11.36 17.64 2.02
CA THR A 220 12.01 18.57 3.00
C THR A 220 13.52 18.62 2.90
N LYS A 221 14.14 17.60 2.30
CA LYS A 221 15.59 17.35 2.29
C LYS A 221 16.20 17.14 3.68
N LYS A 222 15.36 16.87 4.67
CA LYS A 222 15.74 16.55 6.06
C LYS A 222 15.59 15.05 6.30
N PRO A 223 16.39 14.46 7.22
CA PRO A 223 16.22 13.09 7.65
C PRO A 223 14.92 12.88 8.41
#